data_bd8f3b8be9cc649d0597f1988dd415ca
#
_entry.id   bd8f3b8be9cc649d0597f1988dd415ca
#
_cell.length_a   1.000
_cell.length_b   1.000
_cell.length_c   1.000
_cell.angle_alpha   90.00
_cell.angle_beta   90.00
_cell.angle_gamma   90.00
#
_symmetry.space_group_name_H-M   'P 1'
#
loop_
_entity.id
_entity.type
_entity.pdbx_description
1 polymer ?
#
loop_
_entity_poly.entity_id
_entity_poly.type
_entity_poly.pdbx_seq_one_letter_code
_entity_poly.pdbx_strand_id
1 'polypeptide(L)'
;ISSGLVGSEMCIRDRVVTVAARIAEELIFGPEKIGSGAAGDIQQVTNLARAMVTQMGYSDKLGRVRYTGNQEEVFLGHSVTQSKNISEETARIIDQEVIRLVQEAESRARNILNDNIKDLHVIAKGLLEYETLTGEEIKNLIKGIKPKRDDDLNDSTDNSSDDSSQKSSNKGPLPSFTKDQNFPLPN
;
A
#
# COMPACT_ATOMS: atom_id res chain seq x y z
N ILE A 1 -3.60 16.75 25.73
CA ILE A 1 -4.80 15.91 25.45
C ILE A 1 -4.71 15.26 24.05
N SER A 2 -3.64 15.44 23.29
CA SER A 2 -3.60 15.08 21.87
C SER A 2 -2.86 13.80 21.51
N SER A 3 -2.08 13.19 22.40
CA SER A 3 -1.20 12.09 22.01
C SER A 3 -1.89 10.71 21.86
N GLY A 4 -3.02 10.48 22.53
CA GLY A 4 -3.76 9.23 22.42
C GLY A 4 -4.62 9.14 21.14
N LEU A 5 -5.14 10.28 20.68
CA LEU A 5 -5.90 10.37 19.41
C LEU A 5 -4.99 10.20 18.18
N VAL A 6 -3.74 10.69 18.25
CA VAL A 6 -2.75 10.56 17.17
C VAL A 6 -2.40 9.10 16.91
N GLY A 7 -2.24 8.28 17.94
CA GLY A 7 -1.92 6.86 17.77
C GLY A 7 -3.05 6.05 17.12
N SER A 8 -4.30 6.31 17.50
CA SER A 8 -5.46 5.62 16.91
C SER A 8 -5.68 6.02 15.44
N GLU A 9 -5.57 7.32 15.15
CA GLU A 9 -5.72 7.84 13.79
C GLU A 9 -4.62 7.31 12.87
N MET A 10 -3.40 7.17 13.38
CA MET A 10 -2.28 6.58 12.65
C MET A 10 -2.57 5.13 12.28
N CYS A 11 -2.99 4.28 13.22
CA CYS A 11 -3.36 2.88 12.93
C CYS A 11 -4.53 2.76 11.94
N ILE A 12 -5.49 3.70 11.97
CA ILE A 12 -6.60 3.74 11.00
C ILE A 12 -6.08 4.07 9.60
N ARG A 13 -5.19 5.05 9.48
CA ARG A 13 -4.57 5.43 8.20
C ARG A 13 -3.70 4.32 7.63
N ASP A 14 -2.85 3.71 8.47
CA ASP A 14 -1.95 2.65 8.05
C ASP A 14 -2.71 1.48 7.43
N ARG A 15 -3.84 1.05 8.02
CA ARG A 15 -4.68 0.00 7.44
C ARG A 15 -5.22 0.39 6.07
N VAL A 16 -5.68 1.63 5.91
CA VAL A 16 -6.21 2.13 4.62
C VAL A 16 -5.13 2.16 3.55
N VAL A 17 -3.93 2.65 3.89
CA VAL A 17 -2.79 2.71 2.97
C VAL A 17 -2.35 1.31 2.56
N THR A 18 -2.27 0.38 3.52
CA THR A 18 -1.83 -1.00 3.27
C THR A 18 -2.76 -1.73 2.29
N VAL A 19 -4.08 -1.53 2.34
CA VAL A 19 -5.01 -2.19 1.42
C VAL A 19 -5.19 -1.44 0.10
N ALA A 20 -4.71 -0.19 0.00
CA ALA A 20 -4.99 0.68 -1.14
C ALA A 20 -4.43 0.14 -2.46
N ALA A 21 -3.25 -0.49 -2.45
CA ALA A 21 -2.63 -1.05 -3.65
C ALA A 21 -3.52 -2.12 -4.29
N ARG A 22 -4.01 -3.07 -3.49
CA ARG A 22 -4.94 -4.11 -3.95
C ARG A 22 -6.25 -3.54 -4.49
N ILE A 23 -6.81 -2.55 -3.79
CA ILE A 23 -8.06 -1.89 -4.22
C ILE A 23 -7.84 -1.13 -5.52
N ALA A 24 -6.68 -0.48 -5.70
CA ALA A 24 -6.35 0.18 -6.96
C ALA A 24 -6.25 -0.81 -8.13
N GLU A 25 -5.60 -1.97 -7.94
CA GLU A 25 -5.57 -3.03 -8.94
C GLU A 25 -6.99 -3.50 -9.30
N GLU A 26 -7.84 -3.75 -8.31
CA GLU A 26 -9.22 -4.19 -8.50
C GLU A 26 -10.05 -3.17 -9.28
N LEU A 27 -9.90 -1.87 -8.98
CA LEU A 27 -10.62 -0.79 -9.64
C LEU A 27 -10.20 -0.62 -11.11
N ILE A 28 -8.90 -0.79 -11.41
CA ILE A 28 -8.37 -0.56 -12.75
C ILE A 28 -8.49 -1.80 -13.64
N PHE A 29 -8.18 -2.98 -13.10
CA PHE A 29 -8.08 -4.21 -13.90
C PHE A 29 -9.28 -5.16 -13.71
N GLY A 30 -10.13 -4.87 -12.72
CA GLY A 30 -11.23 -5.74 -12.32
C GLY A 30 -10.82 -6.87 -11.37
N PRO A 31 -11.79 -7.48 -10.67
CA PRO A 31 -11.54 -8.47 -9.61
C PRO A 31 -10.88 -9.76 -10.13
N GLU A 32 -11.07 -10.09 -11.43
CA GLU A 32 -10.51 -11.31 -12.05
C GLU A 32 -9.01 -11.21 -12.34
N LYS A 33 -8.43 -10.00 -12.30
CA LYS A 33 -7.03 -9.76 -12.69
C LYS A 33 -6.14 -9.29 -11.54
N ILE A 34 -6.57 -9.54 -10.31
CA ILE A 34 -5.79 -9.16 -9.13
C ILE A 34 -4.57 -10.08 -9.00
N GLY A 35 -3.40 -9.48 -8.92
CA GLY A 35 -2.14 -10.21 -8.74
C GLY A 35 -1.94 -10.71 -7.30
N SER A 36 -1.01 -11.66 -7.14
CA SER A 36 -0.57 -12.16 -5.82
C SER A 36 0.37 -11.18 -5.10
N GLY A 37 0.77 -10.07 -5.74
CA GLY A 37 1.70 -9.09 -5.19
C GLY A 37 1.27 -8.47 -3.86
N ALA A 38 -0.04 -8.35 -3.65
CA ALA A 38 -0.60 -7.79 -2.42
C ALA A 38 -0.69 -8.77 -1.23
N ALA A 39 -0.15 -9.99 -1.35
CA ALA A 39 -0.24 -10.98 -0.26
C ALA A 39 0.44 -10.51 1.03
N GLY A 40 1.59 -9.82 0.92
CA GLY A 40 2.29 -9.21 2.06
C GLY A 40 1.45 -8.13 2.73
N ASP A 41 0.77 -7.30 1.96
CA ASP A 41 -0.09 -6.23 2.45
C ASP A 41 -1.31 -6.79 3.19
N ILE A 42 -1.92 -7.85 2.66
CA ILE A 42 -3.02 -8.55 3.33
C ILE A 42 -2.57 -9.12 4.68
N GLN A 43 -1.40 -9.73 4.74
CA GLN A 43 -0.86 -10.23 6.00
C GLN A 43 -0.59 -9.10 6.98
N GLN A 44 0.00 -8.01 6.53
CA GLN A 44 0.32 -6.84 7.35
C GLN A 44 -0.95 -6.20 7.93
N VAL A 45 -1.97 -5.93 7.13
CA VAL A 45 -3.23 -5.35 7.60
C VAL A 45 -3.96 -6.27 8.56
N THR A 46 -3.94 -7.59 8.31
CA THR A 46 -4.54 -8.59 9.20
C THR A 46 -3.84 -8.61 10.56
N ASN A 47 -2.51 -8.61 10.57
CA ASN A 47 -1.72 -8.58 11.80
C ASN A 47 -1.98 -7.29 12.60
N LEU A 48 -2.02 -6.14 11.93
CA LEU A 48 -2.33 -4.86 12.55
C LEU A 48 -3.75 -4.85 13.14
N ALA A 49 -4.76 -5.27 12.37
CA ALA A 49 -6.13 -5.37 12.84
C ALA A 49 -6.25 -6.33 14.04
N ARG A 50 -5.58 -7.48 14.01
CA ARG A 50 -5.55 -8.43 15.12
C ARG A 50 -4.91 -7.81 16.37
N ALA A 51 -3.78 -7.11 16.23
CA ALA A 51 -3.16 -6.40 17.35
C ALA A 51 -4.07 -5.31 17.92
N MET A 52 -4.78 -4.56 17.09
CA MET A 52 -5.76 -3.56 17.53
C MET A 52 -6.88 -4.18 18.36
N VAL A 53 -7.40 -5.32 17.95
CA VAL A 53 -8.49 -6.01 18.66
C VAL A 53 -7.98 -6.67 19.93
N THR A 54 -6.86 -7.40 19.88
CA THR A 54 -6.41 -8.26 20.98
C THR A 54 -5.49 -7.59 21.98
N GLN A 55 -4.80 -6.52 21.60
CA GLN A 55 -3.78 -5.87 22.43
C GLN A 55 -4.14 -4.43 22.80
N MET A 56 -4.80 -3.71 21.90
CA MET A 56 -5.06 -2.28 22.05
C MET A 56 -6.50 -1.96 22.48
N GLY A 57 -7.40 -2.96 22.53
CA GLY A 57 -8.77 -2.78 23.00
C GLY A 57 -9.67 -1.96 22.06
N TYR A 58 -9.48 -2.09 20.73
CA TYR A 58 -10.26 -1.36 19.71
C TYR A 58 -11.58 -2.06 19.32
N SER A 59 -12.08 -2.96 20.14
CA SER A 59 -13.37 -3.62 19.92
C SER A 59 -14.31 -3.32 21.07
N ASP A 60 -15.44 -2.72 20.75
CA ASP A 60 -16.49 -2.47 21.76
C ASP A 60 -17.12 -3.78 22.25
N LYS A 61 -17.14 -4.84 21.42
CA LYS A 61 -17.69 -6.15 21.79
C LYS A 61 -16.81 -6.93 22.77
N LEU A 62 -15.50 -6.74 22.68
CA LEU A 62 -14.52 -7.43 23.53
C LEU A 62 -14.11 -6.60 24.74
N GLY A 63 -14.43 -5.30 24.72
CA GLY A 63 -14.02 -4.37 25.77
C GLY A 63 -12.52 -4.08 25.75
N ARG A 64 -12.03 -3.41 26.79
CA ARG A 64 -10.63 -2.99 26.91
C ARG A 64 -9.80 -4.05 27.65
N VAL A 65 -9.81 -5.26 27.10
CA VAL A 65 -9.09 -6.42 27.66
C VAL A 65 -8.02 -6.88 26.69
N ARG A 66 -6.88 -7.28 27.21
CA ARG A 66 -5.79 -7.86 26.41
C ARG A 66 -5.97 -9.37 26.29
N TYR A 67 -6.13 -9.85 25.07
CA TYR A 67 -6.36 -11.26 24.73
C TYR A 67 -5.11 -11.98 24.17
N THR A 68 -3.92 -11.43 24.38
CA THR A 68 -2.68 -12.12 24.03
C THR A 68 -2.32 -13.08 25.13
N GLY A 69 -2.14 -14.37 24.81
CA GLY A 69 -1.50 -15.31 25.72
C GLY A 69 -0.13 -14.80 26.11
N ASN A 70 0.28 -14.98 27.35
CA ASN A 70 1.65 -14.77 27.76
C ASN A 70 2.53 -15.63 26.84
N GLN A 71 3.36 -14.99 26.03
CA GLN A 71 4.57 -15.62 25.50
C GLN A 71 5.52 -15.74 26.70
N GLU A 72 5.30 -16.73 27.55
CA GLU A 72 6.35 -17.19 28.44
C GLU A 72 7.45 -17.71 27.51
N GLU A 73 8.61 -17.10 27.61
CA GLU A 73 9.83 -17.52 26.92
C GLU A 73 9.99 -19.01 27.15
N VAL A 74 9.92 -19.78 26.07
CA VAL A 74 10.15 -21.24 26.10
C VAL A 74 11.65 -21.43 26.37
N PHE A 75 11.99 -21.48 27.66
CA PHE A 75 13.32 -21.87 28.08
C PHE A 75 13.40 -23.39 28.03
N LEU A 76 14.19 -23.92 27.09
CA LEU A 76 14.61 -25.29 26.94
C LEU A 76 13.52 -26.36 26.61
N GLY A 77 13.30 -26.55 25.33
CA GLY A 77 13.13 -27.90 24.74
C GLY A 77 11.80 -28.63 24.99
N HIS A 78 10.83 -28.08 25.68
CA HIS A 78 9.50 -28.63 25.78
C HIS A 78 8.54 -27.89 24.83
N SER A 79 7.99 -28.61 23.87
CA SER A 79 6.84 -28.16 23.09
C SER A 79 5.64 -28.04 24.03
N VAL A 80 5.51 -26.88 24.67
CA VAL A 80 4.32 -26.57 25.44
C VAL A 80 3.21 -26.38 24.43
N THR A 81 2.25 -27.29 24.42
CA THR A 81 0.95 -27.12 23.77
C THR A 81 0.43 -25.76 24.22
N GLN A 82 0.39 -24.76 23.30
CA GLN A 82 -0.16 -23.45 23.61
C GLN A 82 -1.61 -23.65 24.04
N SER A 83 -1.85 -23.64 25.35
CA SER A 83 -3.20 -23.61 25.88
C SER A 83 -3.82 -22.30 25.39
N LYS A 84 -4.83 -22.39 24.53
CA LYS A 84 -5.68 -21.25 24.17
C LYS A 84 -6.34 -20.76 25.43
N ASN A 85 -5.78 -19.75 26.09
CA ASN A 85 -6.37 -19.11 27.29
C ASN A 85 -7.62 -18.29 26.94
N ILE A 86 -8.23 -18.53 25.78
CA ILE A 86 -9.36 -17.80 25.23
C ILE A 86 -10.42 -18.82 24.84
N SER A 87 -11.69 -18.60 25.27
CA SER A 87 -12.79 -19.44 24.86
C SER A 87 -13.02 -19.40 23.35
N GLU A 88 -13.59 -20.45 22.78
CA GLU A 88 -13.91 -20.48 21.33
C GLU A 88 -14.86 -19.35 20.92
N GLU A 89 -15.81 -19.01 21.80
CA GLU A 89 -16.72 -17.87 21.57
C GLU A 89 -15.95 -16.55 21.47
N THR A 90 -15.01 -16.30 22.38
CA THR A 90 -14.15 -15.09 22.34
C THR A 90 -13.27 -15.08 21.10
N ALA A 91 -12.71 -16.22 20.70
CA ALA A 91 -11.90 -16.33 19.49
C ALA A 91 -12.72 -15.98 18.24
N ARG A 92 -13.97 -16.45 18.16
CA ARG A 92 -14.89 -16.13 17.06
C ARG A 92 -15.19 -14.63 17.01
N ILE A 93 -15.41 -13.98 18.15
CA ILE A 93 -15.66 -12.53 18.20
C ILE A 93 -14.39 -11.77 17.74
N ILE A 94 -13.19 -12.21 18.16
CA ILE A 94 -11.93 -11.62 17.71
C ILE A 94 -11.83 -11.68 16.19
N ASP A 95 -12.08 -12.83 15.57
CA ASP A 95 -11.98 -12.97 14.13
C ASP A 95 -13.02 -12.10 13.39
N GLN A 96 -14.24 -12.00 13.90
CA GLN A 96 -15.27 -11.10 13.35
C GLN A 96 -14.86 -9.63 13.40
N GLU A 97 -14.28 -9.20 14.53
CA GLU A 97 -13.83 -7.82 14.69
C GLU A 97 -12.61 -7.50 13.82
N VAL A 98 -11.69 -8.45 13.63
CA VAL A 98 -10.57 -8.31 12.70
C VAL A 98 -11.09 -8.12 11.26
N ILE A 99 -12.03 -8.98 10.82
CA ILE A 99 -12.65 -8.86 9.50
C ILE A 99 -13.34 -7.50 9.35
N ARG A 100 -14.11 -7.07 10.34
CA ARG A 100 -14.79 -5.76 10.34
C ARG A 100 -13.80 -4.60 10.13
N LEU A 101 -12.68 -4.60 10.89
CA LEU A 101 -11.68 -3.55 10.81
C LEU A 101 -10.96 -3.51 9.45
N VAL A 102 -10.74 -4.67 8.83
CA VAL A 102 -10.16 -4.75 7.47
C VAL A 102 -11.16 -4.25 6.44
N GLN A 103 -12.42 -4.67 6.50
CA GLN A 103 -13.48 -4.24 5.58
C GLN A 103 -13.76 -2.72 5.67
N GLU A 104 -13.67 -2.13 6.86
CA GLU A 104 -13.74 -0.67 7.02
C GLU A 104 -12.59 0.03 6.30
N ALA A 105 -11.37 -0.51 6.41
CA ALA A 105 -10.21 0.05 5.72
C ALA A 105 -10.34 -0.07 4.20
N GLU A 106 -10.80 -1.22 3.69
CA GLU A 106 -11.06 -1.45 2.27
C GLU A 106 -12.12 -0.49 1.71
N SER A 107 -13.24 -0.35 2.42
CA SER A 107 -14.32 0.55 2.01
C SER A 107 -13.84 2.00 1.96
N ARG A 108 -13.05 2.43 2.94
CA ARG A 108 -12.47 3.77 2.97
C ARG A 108 -11.44 3.98 1.85
N ALA A 109 -10.56 3.00 1.61
CA ALA A 109 -9.60 3.05 0.51
C ALA A 109 -10.30 3.15 -0.85
N ARG A 110 -11.34 2.34 -1.06
CA ARG A 110 -12.16 2.34 -2.28
C ARG A 110 -12.80 3.69 -2.53
N ASN A 111 -13.40 4.31 -1.51
CA ASN A 111 -14.00 5.64 -1.64
C ASN A 111 -12.95 6.68 -2.02
N ILE A 112 -11.81 6.72 -1.32
CA ILE A 112 -10.73 7.67 -1.61
C ILE A 112 -10.21 7.49 -3.04
N LEU A 113 -10.00 6.26 -3.49
CA LEU A 113 -9.49 5.97 -4.82
C LEU A 113 -10.51 6.30 -5.91
N ASN A 114 -11.79 6.02 -5.70
CA ASN A 114 -12.85 6.39 -6.64
C ASN A 114 -12.98 7.91 -6.79
N ASP A 115 -12.96 8.64 -5.68
CA ASP A 115 -13.06 10.09 -5.67
C ASP A 115 -11.87 10.76 -6.38
N ASN A 116 -10.70 10.09 -6.39
CA ASN A 116 -9.44 10.60 -6.94
C ASN A 116 -8.91 9.71 -8.08
N ILE A 117 -9.77 9.02 -8.81
CA ILE A 117 -9.36 8.08 -9.87
C ILE A 117 -8.52 8.75 -10.97
N LYS A 118 -8.80 10.02 -11.27
CA LYS A 118 -8.04 10.80 -12.25
C LYS A 118 -6.61 11.04 -11.79
N ASP A 119 -6.43 11.34 -10.51
CA ASP A 119 -5.10 11.56 -9.92
C ASP A 119 -4.29 10.27 -9.89
N LEU A 120 -4.96 9.13 -9.63
CA LEU A 120 -4.34 7.81 -9.71
C LEU A 120 -3.77 7.56 -11.13
N HIS A 121 -4.53 7.86 -12.18
CA HIS A 121 -4.07 7.71 -13.56
C HIS A 121 -2.92 8.68 -13.89
N VAL A 122 -2.97 9.91 -13.40
CA VAL A 122 -1.91 10.91 -13.60
C VAL A 122 -0.60 10.44 -12.96
N ILE A 123 -0.67 9.95 -11.72
CA ILE A 123 0.50 9.42 -11.01
C ILE A 123 1.07 8.18 -11.70
N ALA A 124 0.19 7.24 -12.11
CA ALA A 124 0.61 6.03 -12.80
C ALA A 124 1.32 6.35 -14.12
N LYS A 125 0.80 7.29 -14.93
CA LYS A 125 1.46 7.77 -16.16
C LYS A 125 2.80 8.43 -15.86
N GLY A 126 2.86 9.26 -14.81
CA GLY A 126 4.10 9.88 -14.39
C GLY A 126 5.17 8.85 -13.97
N LEU A 127 4.79 7.81 -13.25
CA LEU A 127 5.71 6.72 -12.89
C LEU A 127 6.19 5.92 -14.10
N LEU A 128 5.36 5.74 -15.12
CA LEU A 128 5.78 5.12 -16.38
C LEU A 128 6.73 6.01 -17.20
N GLU A 129 6.58 7.35 -17.12
CA GLU A 129 7.42 8.32 -17.85
C GLU A 129 8.75 8.58 -17.14
N TYR A 130 8.72 8.74 -15.81
CA TYR A 130 9.87 9.18 -15.00
C TYR A 130 10.50 8.09 -14.13
N GLU A 131 9.93 6.89 -14.09
CA GLU A 131 10.32 5.72 -13.27
C GLU A 131 10.23 5.96 -11.76
N THR A 132 10.66 7.13 -11.27
CA THR A 132 10.62 7.52 -9.87
C THR A 132 10.07 8.94 -9.71
N LEU A 133 9.26 9.15 -8.67
CA LEU A 133 8.70 10.46 -8.33
C LEU A 133 8.87 10.74 -6.84
N THR A 134 9.33 11.94 -6.51
CA THR A 134 9.32 12.43 -5.13
C THR A 134 7.91 12.87 -4.71
N GLY A 135 7.68 13.00 -3.40
CA GLY A 135 6.37 13.44 -2.89
C GLY A 135 5.97 14.85 -3.37
N GLU A 136 6.94 15.74 -3.64
CA GLU A 136 6.67 17.06 -4.22
C GLU A 136 6.33 16.99 -5.70
N GLU A 137 7.03 16.15 -6.46
CA GLU A 137 6.74 15.91 -7.87
C GLU A 137 5.36 15.31 -8.07
N ILE A 138 4.95 14.36 -7.21
CA ILE A 138 3.58 13.81 -7.22
C ILE A 138 2.55 14.93 -7.02
N LYS A 139 2.73 15.80 -6.02
CA LYS A 139 1.83 16.94 -5.76
C LYS A 139 1.76 17.91 -6.93
N ASN A 140 2.88 18.14 -7.59
CA ASN A 140 2.97 19.01 -8.76
C ASN A 140 2.31 18.36 -9.98
N LEU A 141 2.53 17.07 -10.18
CA LEU A 141 1.96 16.29 -11.29
C LEU A 141 0.43 16.31 -11.26
N ILE A 142 -0.17 16.12 -10.07
CA ILE A 142 -1.62 16.23 -9.87
C ILE A 142 -2.14 17.63 -10.26
N LYS A 143 -1.32 18.67 -10.07
CA LYS A 143 -1.64 20.05 -10.50
C LYS A 143 -1.35 20.31 -11.98
N GLY A 144 -0.90 19.32 -12.74
CA GLY A 144 -0.52 19.44 -14.13
C GLY A 144 0.88 20.00 -14.39
N ILE A 145 1.72 20.09 -13.36
CA ILE A 145 3.11 20.56 -13.47
C ILE A 145 4.01 19.34 -13.61
N LYS A 146 4.72 19.25 -14.72
CA LYS A 146 5.66 18.14 -14.99
C LYS A 146 6.93 18.27 -14.16
N PRO A 147 7.52 17.13 -13.70
CA PRO A 147 8.83 17.09 -13.08
C PRO A 147 9.90 17.61 -14.06
N LYS A 148 10.81 18.41 -13.55
CA LYS A 148 12.01 18.83 -14.30
C LYS A 148 13.10 17.79 -14.06
N ARG A 149 13.67 17.23 -15.14
CA ARG A 149 14.84 16.37 -15.11
C ARG A 149 16.02 17.10 -15.75
N ASP A 150 17.22 16.79 -15.29
CA ASP A 150 18.44 17.41 -15.82
C ASP A 150 18.69 17.06 -17.30
N ASP A 151 18.07 15.99 -17.79
CA ASP A 151 18.10 15.62 -19.21
C ASP A 151 17.33 16.58 -20.12
N ASP A 152 16.35 17.32 -19.59
CA ASP A 152 15.61 18.34 -20.35
C ASP A 152 16.42 19.63 -20.59
N LEU A 153 17.59 19.76 -19.95
CA LEU A 153 18.48 20.93 -20.10
C LEU A 153 19.44 20.79 -21.29
N ASN A 154 19.60 19.57 -21.87
CA ASN A 154 20.52 19.32 -22.98
C ASN A 154 19.90 19.45 -24.37
N ASP A 155 18.56 19.61 -24.47
CA ASP A 155 17.91 19.70 -25.80
C ASP A 155 17.77 21.15 -26.31
N SER A 156 18.35 22.15 -25.62
CA SER A 156 18.24 23.56 -26.03
C SER A 156 19.55 24.23 -26.42
N THR A 157 20.66 23.47 -26.47
CA THR A 157 21.94 23.99 -27.05
C THR A 157 22.68 22.84 -27.69
N ASP A 158 22.55 22.68 -29.02
CA ASP A 158 23.73 22.52 -29.87
C ASP A 158 23.36 22.33 -31.34
N ASN A 159 23.46 23.44 -32.05
CA ASN A 159 23.99 23.46 -33.38
C ASN A 159 25.47 23.84 -33.26
N SER A 160 26.41 22.91 -33.23
CA SER A 160 27.71 22.96 -33.92
C SER A 160 28.68 21.87 -33.41
N SER A 161 29.09 21.04 -34.37
CA SER A 161 30.40 20.42 -34.61
C SER A 161 31.11 19.56 -33.58
N ASP A 162 31.27 18.28 -33.99
CA ASP A 162 32.47 17.42 -33.93
C ASP A 162 33.13 17.00 -32.63
N ASP A 163 33.17 15.74 -32.42
CA ASP A 163 34.28 14.77 -32.37
C ASP A 163 34.18 13.74 -31.20
N SER A 164 34.26 12.51 -31.61
CA SER A 164 34.61 11.25 -30.97
C SER A 164 34.95 11.19 -29.47
N SER A 165 34.22 10.35 -28.69
CA SER A 165 34.83 9.24 -27.95
C SER A 165 33.77 8.33 -27.29
N GLN A 166 33.94 7.04 -27.52
CA GLN A 166 33.15 5.91 -27.02
C GLN A 166 33.22 5.81 -25.49
N LYS A 167 32.07 5.70 -24.84
CA LYS A 167 31.96 5.01 -23.55
C LYS A 167 30.77 4.05 -23.57
N SER A 168 31.10 2.76 -23.52
CA SER A 168 30.19 1.64 -23.42
C SER A 168 29.46 1.67 -22.06
N SER A 169 28.16 1.76 -22.07
CA SER A 169 27.33 1.42 -20.94
C SER A 169 26.43 0.22 -21.27
N ASN A 170 26.72 -0.88 -20.59
CA ASN A 170 26.05 -2.14 -20.71
C ASN A 170 24.64 -2.02 -20.07
N LYS A 171 23.63 -1.76 -20.88
CA LYS A 171 22.22 -1.88 -20.49
C LYS A 171 21.69 -3.18 -21.02
N GLY A 172 21.34 -4.11 -20.11
CA GLY A 172 20.60 -5.32 -20.42
C GLY A 172 19.24 -4.99 -21.02
N PRO A 173 18.65 -5.86 -21.87
CA PRO A 173 17.40 -5.56 -22.55
C PRO A 173 16.22 -5.57 -21.56
N LEU A 174 15.59 -4.39 -21.41
CA LEU A 174 14.28 -4.25 -20.79
C LEU A 174 13.21 -4.87 -21.72
N PRO A 175 12.19 -5.54 -21.20
CA PRO A 175 11.10 -6.02 -22.00
C PRO A 175 10.36 -4.84 -22.66
N SER A 176 10.25 -4.88 -23.99
CA SER A 176 9.51 -3.90 -24.77
C SER A 176 8.01 -4.01 -24.49
N PHE A 177 7.47 -3.08 -23.72
CA PHE A 177 6.03 -2.87 -23.66
C PHE A 177 5.59 -2.17 -24.92
N THR A 178 4.74 -2.83 -25.71
CA THR A 178 4.13 -2.25 -26.90
C THR A 178 3.20 -1.10 -26.53
N LYS A 179 3.25 -0.03 -27.33
CA LYS A 179 2.58 1.27 -27.15
C LYS A 179 1.05 1.25 -27.28
N ASP A 180 0.43 0.07 -27.39
CA ASP A 180 -0.99 -0.11 -27.77
C ASP A 180 -1.88 -0.66 -26.65
N GLN A 181 -1.57 -0.33 -25.38
CA GLN A 181 -2.58 -0.57 -24.31
C GLN A 181 -3.38 0.71 -24.07
N ASN A 182 -4.48 0.83 -24.84
CA ASN A 182 -5.59 1.71 -24.55
C ASN A 182 -6.18 1.28 -23.20
N PHE A 183 -5.89 2.03 -22.13
CA PHE A 183 -6.58 1.86 -20.86
C PHE A 183 -8.05 2.27 -21.06
N PRO A 184 -9.02 1.38 -20.79
CA PRO A 184 -10.41 1.75 -20.90
C PRO A 184 -10.73 2.84 -19.87
N LEU A 185 -11.24 3.97 -20.37
CA LEU A 185 -11.86 4.99 -19.52
C LEU A 185 -13.23 4.45 -19.09
N PRO A 186 -13.61 4.54 -17.81
CA PRO A 186 -14.97 4.21 -17.39
C PRO A 186 -15.95 5.21 -18.01
N ASN A 187 -17.07 4.68 -18.54
CA ASN A 187 -18.22 5.45 -18.99
C ASN A 187 -18.85 6.24 -17.85
#